data_8999361148a116b2f2b1b86401b76565
#
_entry.id   8999361148a116b2f2b1b86401b76565
#
_cell.length_a   1.000
_cell.length_b   1.000
_cell.length_c   1.000
_cell.angle_alpha   90.00
_cell.angle_beta   90.00
_cell.angle_gamma   90.00
#
_symmetry.space_group_name_H-M   'P 1'
#
loop_
_entity.id
_entity.type
_entity.pdbx_description
1 polymer ?
#
loop_
_entity_poly.entity_id
_entity_poly.type
_entity_poly.pdbx_seq_one_letter_code
_entity_poly.pdbx_strand_id
1 'polypeptide(L)'
;YTEPVDLEKIPEPYALNNVRSLRNLDWLIDIWMNKFQNKEKKAKLFINPNLIPYTEELQNSNVFERKFGSREDLINELRNTRVFAYTGHKSDIWVLTVEEAVQMCVPVVTYGIGSVEDRVIHNETGFIAKNDKEFAYYLEKLLFNNDFYNSIRQKMYKRRGFKNWDYIAEIWIKKFLY
;
A
#
# COMPACT_ATOMS: atom_id res chain seq x y z
N TYR A 1 -14.90 2.69 2.74
CA TYR A 1 -14.63 1.64 3.72
C TYR A 1 -14.91 2.16 5.13
N THR A 2 -15.81 1.52 5.85
CA THR A 2 -16.16 1.81 7.26
C THR A 2 -15.54 0.78 8.22
N GLU A 3 -14.60 -0.03 7.71
CA GLU A 3 -14.00 -1.11 8.47
C GLU A 3 -13.23 -0.58 9.68
N PRO A 4 -13.37 -1.21 10.85
CA PRO A 4 -12.63 -0.81 12.03
C PRO A 4 -11.13 -1.03 11.82
N VAL A 5 -10.34 -0.06 12.28
CA VAL A 5 -8.88 -0.10 12.26
C VAL A 5 -8.38 -0.06 13.70
N ASP A 6 -7.67 -1.12 14.09
CA ASP A 6 -7.01 -1.20 15.38
C ASP A 6 -5.63 -0.52 15.28
N LEU A 7 -5.48 0.65 15.87
CA LEU A 7 -4.23 1.42 15.86
C LEU A 7 -3.18 0.88 16.84
N GLU A 8 -3.57 0.10 17.83
CA GLU A 8 -2.64 -0.47 18.82
C GLU A 8 -1.93 -1.70 18.26
N LYS A 9 -2.59 -2.41 17.33
CA LYS A 9 -1.99 -3.56 16.65
C LYS A 9 -0.94 -3.10 15.65
N ILE A 10 0.31 -3.47 15.86
CA ILE A 10 1.39 -3.33 14.89
C ILE A 10 1.53 -4.64 14.11
N PRO A 11 1.21 -4.67 12.81
CA PRO A 11 1.38 -5.87 12.00
C PRO A 11 2.84 -6.30 11.88
N GLU A 12 3.06 -7.55 11.50
CA GLU A 12 4.36 -8.05 11.06
C GLU A 12 4.91 -7.21 9.90
N PRO A 13 6.23 -7.20 9.65
CA PRO A 13 6.84 -6.36 8.62
C PRO A 13 6.52 -6.87 7.20
N TYR A 14 5.24 -6.83 6.85
CA TYR A 14 4.74 -7.26 5.55
C TYR A 14 4.45 -6.07 4.65
N ALA A 15 4.97 -6.14 3.43
CA ALA A 15 4.63 -5.24 2.33
C ALA A 15 3.65 -5.95 1.39
N LEU A 16 2.68 -5.22 0.88
CA LEU A 16 1.69 -5.71 -0.08
C LEU A 16 1.76 -4.91 -1.37
N ASN A 17 1.75 -5.60 -2.51
CA ASN A 17 1.47 -5.04 -3.81
C ASN A 17 0.25 -5.76 -4.41
N ASN A 18 -0.86 -5.08 -4.54
CA ASN A 18 -2.11 -5.64 -5.07
C ASN A 18 -2.46 -5.00 -6.42
N VAL A 19 -1.75 -5.39 -7.46
CA VAL A 19 -2.00 -4.94 -8.84
C VAL A 19 -2.42 -6.09 -9.73
N ARG A 20 -3.22 -5.82 -10.77
CA ARG A 20 -3.72 -6.84 -11.71
C ARG A 20 -2.86 -7.03 -12.95
N SER A 21 -1.83 -6.22 -13.13
CA SER A 21 -0.95 -6.24 -14.29
C SER A 21 0.47 -5.91 -13.85
N LEU A 22 1.42 -6.08 -14.73
CA LEU A 22 2.86 -5.87 -14.45
C LEU A 22 3.23 -4.49 -13.91
N ARG A 23 2.48 -3.45 -14.19
CA ARG A 23 2.55 -2.09 -13.62
C ARG A 23 3.84 -1.76 -12.87
N ASN A 24 5.00 -1.91 -13.53
CA ASN A 24 6.34 -1.73 -12.97
C ASN A 24 6.63 -2.68 -11.77
N LEU A 25 6.04 -3.87 -11.75
CA LEU A 25 6.28 -4.86 -10.68
C LEU A 25 7.73 -5.32 -10.66
N ASP A 26 8.34 -5.51 -11.83
CA ASP A 26 9.76 -5.90 -11.96
C ASP A 26 10.66 -4.89 -11.22
N TRP A 27 10.38 -3.61 -11.39
CA TRP A 27 11.11 -2.56 -10.68
C TRP A 27 10.95 -2.64 -9.15
N LEU A 28 9.73 -2.90 -8.65
CA LEU A 28 9.51 -3.12 -7.22
C LEU A 28 10.31 -4.31 -6.69
N ILE A 29 10.33 -5.40 -7.46
CA ILE A 29 11.06 -6.62 -7.10
C ILE A 29 12.56 -6.35 -7.05
N ASP A 30 13.11 -5.65 -8.03
CA ASP A 30 14.53 -5.28 -8.06
C ASP A 30 14.92 -4.45 -6.82
N ILE A 31 14.09 -3.47 -6.45
CA ILE A 31 14.32 -2.69 -5.23
C ILE A 31 14.26 -3.58 -4.00
N TRP A 32 13.25 -4.48 -3.93
CA TRP A 32 13.06 -5.39 -2.81
C TRP A 32 14.25 -6.33 -2.66
N MET A 33 14.66 -6.99 -3.72
CA MET A 33 15.78 -7.93 -3.73
C MET A 33 17.09 -7.23 -3.33
N ASN A 34 17.36 -6.05 -3.88
CA ASN A 34 18.58 -5.30 -3.58
C ASN A 34 18.64 -4.82 -2.11
N LYS A 35 17.49 -4.52 -1.49
CA LYS A 35 17.46 -3.92 -0.16
C LYS A 35 17.15 -4.91 0.97
N PHE A 36 16.27 -5.89 0.72
CA PHE A 36 15.70 -6.75 1.78
C PHE A 36 16.11 -8.22 1.66
N GLN A 37 17.03 -8.56 0.76
CA GLN A 37 17.52 -9.92 0.55
C GLN A 37 18.24 -10.52 1.77
N ASN A 38 18.66 -9.68 2.71
CA ASN A 38 19.30 -10.16 3.94
C ASN A 38 18.27 -10.83 4.86
N LYS A 39 18.42 -12.14 5.08
CA LYS A 39 17.53 -13.00 5.86
C LYS A 39 17.35 -12.58 7.33
N GLU A 40 18.22 -11.72 7.87
CA GLU A 40 18.08 -11.19 9.23
C GLU A 40 16.88 -10.24 9.38
N LYS A 41 16.46 -9.59 8.29
CA LYS A 41 15.25 -8.75 8.29
C LYS A 41 14.07 -9.59 7.82
N LYS A 42 13.17 -9.95 8.73
CA LYS A 42 11.98 -10.79 8.50
C LYS A 42 10.87 -10.11 7.66
N ALA A 43 11.21 -9.14 6.82
CA ALA A 43 10.23 -8.52 5.95
C ALA A 43 9.79 -9.47 4.83
N LYS A 44 8.50 -9.41 4.47
CA LYS A 44 7.93 -10.17 3.36
C LYS A 44 7.21 -9.23 2.41
N LEU A 45 7.39 -9.47 1.10
CA LEU A 45 6.61 -8.81 0.05
C LEU A 45 5.59 -9.80 -0.51
N PHE A 46 4.33 -9.42 -0.50
CA PHE A 46 3.25 -10.18 -1.11
C PHE A 46 2.81 -9.52 -2.42
N ILE A 47 2.79 -10.29 -3.49
CA ILE A 47 2.42 -9.86 -4.83
C ILE A 47 1.26 -10.70 -5.37
N ASN A 48 0.52 -10.20 -6.35
CA ASN A 48 -0.51 -10.99 -7.01
C ASN A 48 0.11 -12.16 -7.79
N PRO A 49 -0.52 -13.33 -7.76
CA PRO A 49 -0.01 -14.51 -8.46
C PRO A 49 -0.10 -14.37 -9.98
N ASN A 50 0.71 -15.14 -10.67
CA ASN A 50 0.74 -15.23 -12.15
C ASN A 50 1.06 -13.93 -12.89
N LEU A 51 1.63 -12.92 -12.21
CA LEU A 51 2.07 -11.70 -12.87
C LEU A 51 3.47 -11.83 -13.47
N ILE A 52 4.31 -12.62 -12.82
CA ILE A 52 5.67 -12.95 -13.23
C ILE A 52 5.93 -14.44 -12.99
N PRO A 53 6.93 -15.05 -13.65
CA PRO A 53 7.36 -16.39 -13.30
C PRO A 53 7.81 -16.43 -11.83
N TYR A 54 7.15 -17.23 -11.01
CA TYR A 54 7.47 -17.37 -9.60
C TYR A 54 8.63 -18.36 -9.43
N THR A 55 9.79 -17.85 -9.05
CA THR A 55 11.04 -18.60 -8.95
C THR A 55 11.45 -18.86 -7.50
N GLU A 56 12.33 -19.84 -7.31
CA GLU A 56 12.95 -20.11 -6.01
C GLU A 56 13.77 -18.90 -5.51
N GLU A 57 14.34 -18.12 -6.41
CA GLU A 57 15.08 -16.90 -6.08
C GLU A 57 14.18 -15.85 -5.43
N LEU A 58 12.97 -15.64 -5.95
CA LEU A 58 11.98 -14.75 -5.34
C LEU A 58 11.57 -15.22 -3.95
N GLN A 59 11.32 -16.52 -3.79
CA GLN A 59 10.98 -17.10 -2.49
C GLN A 59 12.12 -16.94 -1.48
N ASN A 60 13.36 -17.18 -1.91
CA ASN A 60 14.56 -16.98 -1.09
C ASN A 60 14.78 -15.50 -0.72
N SER A 61 14.24 -14.57 -1.51
CA SER A 61 14.26 -13.13 -1.27
C SER A 61 13.05 -12.63 -0.48
N ASN A 62 12.26 -13.53 0.12
CA ASN A 62 11.04 -13.21 0.86
C ASN A 62 9.95 -12.50 0.04
N VAL A 63 9.88 -12.79 -1.26
CA VAL A 63 8.76 -12.41 -2.12
C VAL A 63 7.82 -13.59 -2.23
N PHE A 64 6.53 -13.39 -1.95
CA PHE A 64 5.52 -14.44 -1.93
C PHE A 64 4.32 -14.05 -2.79
N GLU A 65 3.74 -15.03 -3.47
CA GLU A 65 2.46 -14.84 -4.09
C GLU A 65 1.35 -14.85 -3.03
N ARG A 66 0.47 -13.84 -3.11
CA ARG A 66 -0.73 -13.79 -2.29
C ARG A 66 -1.79 -14.75 -2.82
N LYS A 67 -2.70 -15.18 -1.95
CA LYS A 67 -3.87 -15.95 -2.37
C LYS A 67 -4.97 -14.99 -2.83
N PHE A 68 -5.58 -15.28 -3.97
CA PHE A 68 -6.84 -14.61 -4.32
C PHE A 68 -7.93 -15.08 -3.37
N GLY A 69 -8.75 -14.15 -2.92
CA GLY A 69 -9.82 -14.42 -1.99
C GLY A 69 -10.99 -13.47 -2.18
N SER A 70 -11.92 -13.55 -1.27
CA SER A 70 -13.04 -12.63 -1.15
C SER A 70 -12.61 -11.21 -0.79
N ARG A 71 -13.57 -10.28 -0.77
CA ARG A 71 -13.33 -8.93 -0.22
C ARG A 71 -12.89 -8.97 1.25
N GLU A 72 -13.44 -9.90 2.02
CA GLU A 72 -13.08 -10.05 3.43
C GLU A 72 -11.63 -10.53 3.60
N ASP A 73 -11.17 -11.42 2.73
CA ASP A 73 -9.77 -11.85 2.71
C ASP A 73 -8.84 -10.68 2.42
N LEU A 74 -9.20 -9.81 1.46
CA LEU A 74 -8.42 -8.60 1.18
C LEU A 74 -8.39 -7.63 2.38
N ILE A 75 -9.52 -7.45 3.07
CA ILE A 75 -9.59 -6.62 4.27
C ILE A 75 -8.67 -7.19 5.36
N ASN A 76 -8.73 -8.50 5.58
CA ASN A 76 -7.87 -9.18 6.55
C ASN A 76 -6.39 -9.11 6.17
N GLU A 77 -6.07 -9.20 4.90
CA GLU A 77 -4.72 -9.04 4.38
C GLU A 77 -4.20 -7.60 4.63
N LEU A 78 -5.01 -6.59 4.32
CA LEU A 78 -4.67 -5.19 4.60
C LEU A 78 -4.50 -4.92 6.10
N ARG A 79 -5.31 -5.52 6.98
CA ARG A 79 -5.14 -5.42 8.44
C ARG A 79 -3.83 -6.00 8.95
N ASN A 80 -3.24 -6.93 8.20
CA ASN A 80 -1.96 -7.56 8.52
C ASN A 80 -0.79 -7.01 7.69
N THR A 81 -1.05 -6.03 6.84
CA THR A 81 -0.06 -5.35 6.00
C THR A 81 0.47 -4.12 6.71
N ARG A 82 1.78 -3.94 6.69
CA ARG A 82 2.46 -2.82 7.30
C ARG A 82 2.69 -1.68 6.31
N VAL A 83 2.88 -1.99 5.04
CA VAL A 83 3.07 -1.00 3.99
C VAL A 83 2.51 -1.49 2.65
N PHE A 84 1.83 -0.62 1.94
CA PHE A 84 1.42 -0.87 0.56
C PHE A 84 2.47 -0.30 -0.38
N ALA A 85 3.22 -1.19 -1.05
CA ALA A 85 4.29 -0.82 -1.97
C ALA A 85 3.74 -0.72 -3.40
N TYR A 86 3.64 0.49 -3.94
CA TYR A 86 3.06 0.72 -5.25
C TYR A 86 3.90 1.68 -6.08
N THR A 87 4.57 1.19 -7.10
CA THR A 87 5.43 2.00 -7.97
C THR A 87 4.66 3.03 -8.78
N GLY A 88 3.42 2.75 -9.16
CA GLY A 88 2.63 3.59 -10.05
C GLY A 88 2.83 3.27 -11.53
N HIS A 89 1.90 3.70 -12.37
CA HIS A 89 1.96 3.52 -13.81
C HIS A 89 1.24 4.67 -14.53
N LYS A 90 1.75 5.09 -15.68
CA LYS A 90 1.17 6.23 -16.46
C LYS A 90 -0.28 6.00 -16.91
N SER A 91 -0.70 4.74 -17.05
CA SER A 91 -2.08 4.38 -17.40
C SER A 91 -3.02 4.29 -16.20
N ASP A 92 -2.57 4.65 -15.00
CA ASP A 92 -3.42 4.65 -13.82
C ASP A 92 -4.34 5.87 -13.86
N ILE A 93 -5.62 5.61 -14.07
CA ILE A 93 -6.68 6.62 -14.03
C ILE A 93 -7.30 6.68 -12.64
N TRP A 94 -7.55 5.51 -12.04
CA TRP A 94 -8.15 5.37 -10.72
C TRP A 94 -7.59 4.15 -10.00
N VAL A 95 -6.79 4.36 -8.96
CA VAL A 95 -6.10 3.29 -8.25
C VAL A 95 -6.89 2.93 -6.99
N LEU A 96 -7.92 2.10 -7.15
CA LEU A 96 -8.77 1.65 -6.03
C LEU A 96 -7.97 0.94 -4.94
N THR A 97 -6.99 0.13 -5.31
CA THR A 97 -6.18 -0.63 -4.35
C THR A 97 -5.37 0.27 -3.42
N VAL A 98 -4.93 1.42 -3.91
CA VAL A 98 -4.26 2.44 -3.08
C VAL A 98 -5.28 3.11 -2.16
N GLU A 99 -6.47 3.45 -2.66
CA GLU A 99 -7.54 4.01 -1.82
C GLU A 99 -7.95 3.03 -0.70
N GLU A 100 -8.08 1.74 -1.02
CA GLU A 100 -8.36 0.69 -0.04
C GLU A 100 -7.29 0.63 1.05
N ALA A 101 -6.01 0.66 0.68
CA ALA A 101 -4.92 0.70 1.64
C ALA A 101 -4.99 1.95 2.53
N VAL A 102 -5.21 3.13 1.95
CA VAL A 102 -5.33 4.39 2.68
C VAL A 102 -6.51 4.35 3.66
N GLN A 103 -7.66 3.84 3.23
CA GLN A 103 -8.85 3.71 4.09
C GLN A 103 -8.65 2.71 5.25
N MET A 104 -7.82 1.71 5.06
CA MET A 104 -7.42 0.75 6.09
C MET A 104 -6.24 1.23 6.95
N CYS A 105 -5.82 2.49 6.80
CA CYS A 105 -4.65 3.06 7.47
C CYS A 105 -3.36 2.26 7.22
N VAL A 106 -3.20 1.73 6.01
CA VAL A 106 -1.96 1.12 5.55
C VAL A 106 -1.16 2.17 4.77
N PRO A 107 -0.03 2.65 5.29
CA PRO A 107 0.78 3.65 4.60
C PRO A 107 1.23 3.18 3.22
N VAL A 108 1.19 4.08 2.24
CA VAL A 108 1.58 3.78 0.86
C VAL A 108 2.96 4.34 0.55
N VAL A 109 3.81 3.57 -0.14
CA VAL A 109 5.05 4.07 -0.74
C VAL A 109 4.94 3.97 -2.25
N THR A 110 5.12 5.09 -2.95
CA THR A 110 4.94 5.21 -4.39
C THR A 110 5.90 6.23 -5.01
N TYR A 111 6.02 6.22 -6.34
CA TYR A 111 6.69 7.30 -7.09
C TYR A 111 5.75 8.43 -7.54
N GLY A 112 4.46 8.34 -7.26
CA GLY A 112 3.50 9.35 -7.72
C GLY A 112 3.25 9.33 -9.22
N ILE A 113 3.47 8.20 -9.91
CA ILE A 113 3.26 8.08 -11.34
C ILE A 113 1.78 7.78 -11.62
N GLY A 114 1.15 8.56 -12.50
CA GLY A 114 -0.28 8.44 -12.81
C GLY A 114 -1.15 9.04 -11.70
N SER A 115 -2.39 8.59 -11.57
CA SER A 115 -3.36 9.14 -10.60
C SER A 115 -3.08 8.80 -9.14
N VAL A 116 -2.04 8.05 -8.85
CA VAL A 116 -1.67 7.70 -7.47
C VAL A 116 -1.22 8.92 -6.66
N GLU A 117 -0.67 9.95 -7.32
CA GLU A 117 -0.28 11.20 -6.70
C GLU A 117 -1.47 11.91 -6.03
N ASP A 118 -2.67 11.80 -6.62
CA ASP A 118 -3.90 12.38 -6.05
C ASP A 118 -4.42 11.62 -4.81
N ARG A 119 -3.92 10.41 -4.57
CA ARG A 119 -4.37 9.50 -3.50
C ARG A 119 -3.44 9.50 -2.30
N VAL A 120 -2.16 9.73 -2.53
CA VAL A 120 -1.14 9.66 -1.50
C VAL A 120 -0.67 11.06 -1.12
N ILE A 121 -0.93 11.45 0.10
CA ILE A 121 -0.45 12.72 0.65
C ILE A 121 0.87 12.44 1.36
N HIS A 122 1.95 13.02 0.82
CA HIS A 122 3.30 12.79 1.34
C HIS A 122 3.40 13.14 2.83
N ASN A 123 3.96 12.22 3.61
CA ASN A 123 4.12 12.30 5.06
C ASN A 123 2.79 12.35 5.87
N GLU A 124 1.64 12.07 5.23
CA GLU A 124 0.34 11.96 5.90
C GLU A 124 -0.31 10.59 5.69
N THR A 125 -0.48 10.17 4.43
CA THR A 125 -1.07 8.87 4.09
C THR A 125 -0.06 7.90 3.49
N GLY A 126 1.17 8.34 3.32
CA GLY A 126 2.26 7.57 2.76
C GLY A 126 3.39 8.48 2.29
N PHE A 127 4.18 7.98 1.38
CA PHE A 127 5.36 8.67 0.87
C PHE A 127 5.44 8.58 -0.65
N ILE A 128 5.66 9.74 -1.29
CA ILE A 128 5.98 9.85 -2.70
C ILE A 128 7.50 9.97 -2.79
N ALA A 129 8.14 8.92 -3.30
CA ALA A 129 9.58 8.83 -3.46
C ALA A 129 10.03 9.44 -4.79
N LYS A 130 11.17 10.09 -4.80
CA LYS A 130 11.76 10.71 -6.00
C LYS A 130 12.71 9.77 -6.76
N ASN A 131 13.16 8.71 -6.10
CA ASN A 131 14.10 7.72 -6.63
C ASN A 131 14.06 6.44 -5.80
N ASP A 132 14.76 5.39 -6.26
CA ASP A 132 14.78 4.07 -5.64
C ASP A 132 15.36 4.09 -4.22
N LYS A 133 16.32 4.97 -3.95
CA LYS A 133 16.91 5.10 -2.60
C LYS A 133 15.88 5.62 -1.61
N GLU A 134 15.10 6.62 -1.99
CA GLU A 134 14.00 7.13 -1.16
C GLU A 134 12.88 6.11 -1.01
N PHE A 135 12.51 5.41 -2.10
CA PHE A 135 11.51 4.36 -2.06
C PHE A 135 11.90 3.26 -1.07
N ALA A 136 13.11 2.73 -1.20
CA ALA A 136 13.65 1.73 -0.30
C ALA A 136 13.76 2.23 1.16
N TYR A 137 14.16 3.50 1.35
CA TYR A 137 14.24 4.13 2.67
C TYR A 137 12.87 4.19 3.36
N TYR A 138 11.81 4.64 2.66
CA TYR A 138 10.47 4.71 3.25
C TYR A 138 9.90 3.32 3.53
N LEU A 139 10.13 2.35 2.64
CA LEU A 139 9.78 0.96 2.91
C LEU A 139 10.45 0.46 4.20
N GLU A 140 11.76 0.64 4.32
CA GLU A 140 12.52 0.21 5.49
C GLU A 140 12.02 0.87 6.78
N LYS A 141 11.77 2.18 6.75
CA LYS A 141 11.25 2.92 7.91
C LYS A 141 9.87 2.42 8.33
N LEU A 142 8.96 2.22 7.39
CA LEU A 142 7.62 1.72 7.70
C LEU A 142 7.65 0.27 8.19
N LEU A 143 8.53 -0.57 7.64
CA LEU A 143 8.62 -1.98 8.00
C LEU A 143 9.26 -2.23 9.37
N PHE A 144 10.21 -1.40 9.79
CA PHE A 144 11.05 -1.72 10.95
C PHE A 144 11.10 -0.67 12.06
N ASN A 145 10.52 0.52 11.85
CA ASN A 145 10.43 1.55 12.88
C ASN A 145 8.97 1.73 13.33
N ASN A 146 8.64 1.20 14.50
CA ASN A 146 7.28 1.21 15.03
C ASN A 146 6.76 2.63 15.29
N ASP A 147 7.60 3.52 15.83
CA ASP A 147 7.18 4.89 16.13
C ASP A 147 6.88 5.67 14.85
N PHE A 148 7.74 5.53 13.83
CA PHE A 148 7.52 6.12 12.53
C PHE A 148 6.24 5.59 11.87
N TYR A 149 6.05 4.26 11.88
CA TYR A 149 4.85 3.61 11.37
C TYR A 149 3.58 4.13 12.06
N ASN A 150 3.57 4.11 13.39
CA ASN A 150 2.41 4.56 14.18
C ASN A 150 2.11 6.03 13.98
N SER A 151 3.14 6.89 13.85
CA SER A 151 2.94 8.31 13.59
C SER A 151 2.17 8.57 12.30
N ILE A 152 2.47 7.82 11.23
CA ILE A 152 1.75 7.93 9.95
C ILE A 152 0.33 7.36 10.08
N ARG A 153 0.15 6.20 10.71
CA ARG A 153 -1.19 5.61 10.90
C ARG A 153 -2.13 6.52 11.68
N GLN A 154 -1.63 7.20 12.70
CA GLN A 154 -2.44 8.17 13.45
C GLN A 154 -2.87 9.36 12.59
N LYS A 155 -1.99 9.88 11.72
CA LYS A 155 -2.35 10.94 10.77
C LYS A 155 -3.42 10.44 9.80
N MET A 156 -3.24 9.23 9.24
CA MET A 156 -4.21 8.59 8.35
C MET A 156 -5.57 8.43 9.02
N TYR A 157 -5.59 7.91 10.23
CA TYR A 157 -6.83 7.67 10.98
C TYR A 157 -7.61 8.97 11.25
N LYS A 158 -6.92 10.03 11.67
CA LYS A 158 -7.54 11.36 11.87
C LYS A 158 -8.11 11.94 10.58
N ARG A 159 -7.49 11.64 9.46
CA ARG A 159 -7.90 12.12 8.13
C ARG A 159 -8.96 11.23 7.48
N ARG A 160 -9.12 10.01 7.98
CA ARG A 160 -10.08 9.03 7.46
C ARG A 160 -11.48 9.60 7.49
N GLY A 161 -11.94 10.06 6.33
CA GLY A 161 -13.31 10.58 6.19
C GLY A 161 -14.28 9.44 5.95
N PHE A 162 -15.38 9.43 6.71
CA PHE A 162 -16.52 8.56 6.44
C PHE A 162 -17.29 9.09 5.23
N LYS A 163 -16.67 9.08 4.06
CA LYS A 163 -17.31 9.44 2.80
C LYS A 163 -18.14 8.24 2.30
N ASN A 164 -19.29 8.02 2.94
CA ASN A 164 -20.26 7.04 2.44
C ASN A 164 -21.03 7.61 1.22
N TRP A 165 -21.82 6.79 0.57
CA TRP A 165 -22.60 7.20 -0.59
C TRP A 165 -23.59 8.30 -0.29
N ASP A 166 -24.17 8.34 0.92
CA ASP A 166 -25.11 9.39 1.34
C ASP A 166 -24.42 10.75 1.39
N TYR A 167 -23.21 10.80 1.97
CA TYR A 167 -22.39 12.01 1.99
C TYR A 167 -22.03 12.51 0.58
N ILE A 168 -21.67 11.59 -0.32
CA ILE A 168 -21.39 11.94 -1.71
C ILE A 168 -22.64 12.43 -2.42
N ALA A 169 -23.79 11.74 -2.23
CA ALA A 169 -25.07 12.16 -2.80
C ALA A 169 -25.47 13.57 -2.33
N GLU A 170 -25.32 13.89 -1.05
CA GLU A 170 -25.58 15.23 -0.52
C GLU A 170 -24.71 16.31 -1.19
N ILE A 171 -23.41 16.05 -1.41
CA ILE A 171 -22.53 16.97 -2.13
C ILE A 171 -23.04 17.21 -3.54
N TRP A 172 -23.41 16.14 -4.25
CA TRP A 172 -23.92 16.23 -5.62
C TRP A 172 -25.23 17.01 -5.68
N ILE A 173 -26.17 16.72 -4.79
CA ILE A 173 -27.45 17.44 -4.68
C ILE A 173 -27.19 18.93 -4.47
N LYS A 174 -26.36 19.30 -3.48
CA LYS A 174 -26.03 20.70 -3.20
C LYS A 174 -25.32 21.41 -4.36
N LYS A 175 -24.53 20.70 -5.14
CA LYS A 175 -23.73 21.30 -6.23
C LYS A 175 -24.49 21.44 -7.55
N PHE A 176 -25.44 20.57 -7.85
CA PHE A 176 -26.06 20.48 -9.16
C PHE A 176 -27.58 20.69 -9.16
N LEU A 177 -28.23 20.72 -8.02
CA LEU A 177 -29.68 20.91 -7.92
C LEU A 177 -30.07 22.22 -7.20
N TYR A 178 -29.12 22.94 -6.66
CA TYR A 178 -29.24 24.27 -6.08
C TYR A 178 -28.08 25.16 -6.52
#